data_e8fb69b270dba0908e750b2dc1b27a04
#
_entry.id   e8fb69b270dba0908e750b2dc1b27a04
#
_cell.length_a   1.000
_cell.length_b   1.000
_cell.length_c   1.000
_cell.angle_alpha   90.00
_cell.angle_beta   90.00
_cell.angle_gamma   90.00
#
_symmetry.space_group_name_H-M   'P 1'
#
loop_
_entity.id
_entity.type
_entity.pdbx_description
1 polymer ?
#
loop_
_entity_poly.entity_id
_entity_poly.type
_entity_poly.pdbx_seq_one_letter_code
_entity_poly.pdbx_strand_id
1 'polypeptide(L)'
;TGFYATFIFMQASLPYLKESKGKIINFASGAGINGDVNQGSYAAAKEAIRGLSRVAANEFGPFGINVNIISPIAKSEGMVEWAQSNPEPYEAMIAKIPLRRLGEVEDIARVAVFLASPDADYITGQTIMVDGGSIKLR
;
A
#
# COMPACT_ATOMS: atom_id res chain seq x y z
N THR A 1 11.68 -3.04 -9.85
CA THR A 1 10.69 -2.62 -10.87
C THR A 1 9.62 -1.69 -10.31
N GLY A 2 9.17 -1.88 -9.07
CA GLY A 2 8.05 -1.14 -8.52
C GLY A 2 8.28 0.38 -8.38
N PHE A 3 9.42 0.82 -7.85
CA PHE A 3 9.68 2.23 -7.58
C PHE A 3 9.71 3.08 -8.86
N TYR A 4 10.52 2.71 -9.85
CA TYR A 4 10.63 3.49 -11.09
C TYR A 4 9.31 3.58 -11.86
N ALA A 5 8.56 2.49 -11.92
CA ALA A 5 7.24 2.49 -12.54
C ALA A 5 6.31 3.47 -11.82
N THR A 6 6.24 3.42 -10.49
CA THR A 6 5.43 4.35 -9.69
C THR A 6 5.83 5.80 -9.95
N PHE A 7 7.12 6.12 -9.93
CA PHE A 7 7.63 7.47 -10.17
C PHE A 7 7.24 7.98 -11.56
N ILE A 8 7.47 7.18 -12.61
CA ILE A 8 7.16 7.55 -14.00
C ILE A 8 5.66 7.75 -14.19
N PHE A 9 4.82 6.84 -13.66
CA PHE A 9 3.36 6.98 -13.78
C PHE A 9 2.84 8.22 -13.05
N MET A 10 3.38 8.53 -11.87
CA MET A 10 3.01 9.74 -11.14
C MET A 10 3.38 11.00 -11.92
N GLN A 11 4.58 11.06 -12.51
CA GLN A 11 4.99 12.19 -13.36
C GLN A 11 4.10 12.32 -14.62
N ALA A 12 3.87 11.22 -15.33
CA ALA A 12 3.11 11.23 -16.56
C ALA A 12 1.62 11.57 -16.35
N SER A 13 1.05 11.18 -15.20
CA SER A 13 -0.34 11.47 -14.88
C SER A 13 -0.57 12.88 -14.32
N LEU A 14 0.47 13.54 -13.82
CA LEU A 14 0.35 14.83 -13.12
C LEU A 14 -0.41 15.93 -13.90
N PRO A 15 -0.18 16.16 -15.21
CA PRO A 15 -0.94 17.16 -15.94
C PRO A 15 -2.45 16.91 -15.90
N TYR A 16 -2.87 15.66 -16.11
CA TYR A 16 -4.28 15.24 -16.10
C TYR A 16 -4.90 15.29 -14.70
N LEU A 17 -4.11 14.93 -13.68
CA LEU A 17 -4.55 14.98 -12.29
C LEU A 17 -4.74 16.42 -11.81
N LYS A 18 -3.96 17.39 -12.31
CA LYS A 18 -4.16 18.80 -12.01
C LYS A 18 -5.50 19.32 -12.54
N GLU A 19 -5.91 18.89 -13.71
CA GLU A 19 -7.20 19.27 -14.30
C GLU A 19 -8.39 18.64 -13.56
N SER A 20 -8.27 17.35 -13.22
CA SER A 20 -9.35 16.57 -12.59
C SER A 20 -9.39 16.68 -11.07
N LYS A 21 -8.36 17.24 -10.42
CA LYS A 21 -8.14 17.15 -8.96
C LYS A 21 -8.20 15.71 -8.48
N GLY A 22 -7.51 14.84 -9.22
CA GLY A 22 -7.60 13.40 -9.04
C GLY A 22 -6.87 12.88 -7.81
N LYS A 23 -6.82 11.57 -7.68
CA LYS A 23 -6.23 10.88 -6.52
C LYS A 23 -5.22 9.84 -6.97
N ILE A 24 -4.15 9.71 -6.20
CA ILE A 24 -3.11 8.69 -6.38
C ILE A 24 -3.16 7.75 -5.20
N ILE A 25 -3.24 6.45 -5.47
CA ILE A 25 -3.18 5.40 -4.46
C ILE A 25 -2.03 4.47 -4.82
N ASN A 26 -0.95 4.54 -4.05
CA ASN A 26 0.21 3.69 -4.23
C ASN A 26 0.18 2.51 -3.25
N PHE A 27 0.90 1.44 -3.59
CA PHE A 27 0.97 0.23 -2.76
C PHE A 27 2.37 0.05 -2.18
N ALA A 28 2.45 0.11 -0.85
CA ALA A 28 3.63 -0.24 -0.07
C ALA A 28 3.56 -1.70 0.44
N SER A 29 4.34 -2.02 1.45
CA SER A 29 4.32 -3.33 2.09
C SER A 29 4.75 -3.22 3.55
N GLY A 30 4.14 -4.03 4.40
CA GLY A 30 4.57 -4.22 5.78
C GLY A 30 6.01 -4.72 5.91
N ALA A 31 6.52 -5.46 4.93
CA ALA A 31 7.90 -5.95 4.91
C ALA A 31 8.94 -4.84 5.03
N GLY A 32 8.68 -3.67 4.42
CA GLY A 32 9.56 -2.52 4.55
C GLY A 32 9.51 -1.89 5.95
N ILE A 33 8.34 -1.86 6.55
CA ILE A 33 8.11 -1.27 7.88
C ILE A 33 8.72 -2.16 8.98
N ASN A 34 8.54 -3.48 8.86
CA ASN A 34 9.04 -4.46 9.84
C ASN A 34 10.52 -4.80 9.65
N GLY A 35 11.08 -4.61 8.44
CA GLY A 35 12.40 -5.11 8.09
C GLY A 35 12.43 -6.63 8.00
N ASP A 36 11.48 -7.22 7.27
CA ASP A 36 11.37 -8.68 7.15
C ASP A 36 12.63 -9.28 6.53
N VAL A 37 13.13 -10.36 7.15
CA VAL A 37 14.37 -11.03 6.73
C VAL A 37 14.25 -11.54 5.28
N ASN A 38 15.37 -11.51 4.56
CA ASN A 38 15.48 -11.93 3.14
C ASN A 38 14.65 -11.09 2.16
N GLN A 39 14.12 -9.94 2.57
CA GLN A 39 13.28 -9.06 1.75
C GLN A 39 13.97 -7.71 1.40
N GLY A 40 15.29 -7.61 1.53
CA GLY A 40 16.00 -6.33 1.46
C GLY A 40 15.70 -5.47 0.24
N SER A 41 15.79 -6.01 -0.98
CA SER A 41 15.52 -5.24 -2.21
C SER A 41 14.04 -4.89 -2.36
N TYR A 42 13.14 -5.80 -1.99
CA TYR A 42 11.70 -5.58 -2.00
C TYR A 42 11.30 -4.51 -0.97
N ALA A 43 11.75 -4.66 0.26
CA ALA A 43 11.50 -3.72 1.35
C ALA A 43 12.00 -2.31 0.99
N ALA A 44 13.23 -2.20 0.47
CA ALA A 44 13.80 -0.92 0.03
C ALA A 44 12.94 -0.26 -1.06
N ALA A 45 12.49 -1.02 -2.06
CA ALA A 45 11.62 -0.50 -3.13
C ALA A 45 10.27 -0.02 -2.58
N LYS A 46 9.67 -0.75 -1.64
CA LYS A 46 8.38 -0.40 -1.04
C LYS A 46 8.48 0.81 -0.11
N GLU A 47 9.57 0.97 0.63
CA GLU A 47 9.83 2.17 1.42
C GLU A 47 10.15 3.40 0.54
N ALA A 48 10.84 3.21 -0.59
CA ALA A 48 11.05 4.27 -1.57
C ALA A 48 9.71 4.79 -2.13
N ILE A 49 8.74 3.90 -2.43
CA ILE A 49 7.39 4.29 -2.85
C ILE A 49 6.69 5.07 -1.73
N ARG A 50 6.79 4.64 -0.48
CA ARG A 50 6.21 5.37 0.67
C ARG A 50 6.80 6.77 0.82
N GLY A 51 8.13 6.89 0.74
CA GLY A 51 8.83 8.18 0.80
C GLY A 51 8.41 9.11 -0.32
N LEU A 52 8.43 8.62 -1.56
CA LEU A 52 7.99 9.35 -2.75
C LEU A 52 6.54 9.85 -2.62
N SER A 53 5.65 8.98 -2.17
CA SER A 53 4.22 9.32 -2.02
C SER A 53 3.98 10.44 -1.02
N ARG A 54 4.75 10.49 0.08
CA ARG A 54 4.66 11.57 1.07
C ARG A 54 5.16 12.90 0.51
N VAL A 55 6.25 12.88 -0.24
CA VAL A 55 6.74 14.08 -0.94
C VAL A 55 5.69 14.56 -1.94
N ALA A 56 5.17 13.66 -2.76
CA ALA A 56 4.13 13.98 -3.74
C ALA A 56 2.83 14.51 -3.10
N ALA A 57 2.44 14.00 -1.94
CA ALA A 57 1.28 14.54 -1.20
C ALA A 57 1.46 16.03 -0.87
N ASN A 58 2.67 16.42 -0.46
CA ASN A 58 2.99 17.83 -0.16
C ASN A 58 3.06 18.69 -1.44
N GLU A 59 3.70 18.18 -2.50
CA GLU A 59 3.90 18.92 -3.75
C GLU A 59 2.61 19.03 -4.58
N PHE A 60 1.76 18.01 -4.55
CA PHE A 60 0.54 17.96 -5.38
C PHE A 60 -0.70 18.47 -4.65
N GLY A 61 -0.66 18.54 -3.32
CA GLY A 61 -1.74 19.06 -2.48
C GLY A 61 -2.24 20.46 -2.91
N PRO A 62 -1.37 21.44 -3.23
CA PRO A 62 -1.80 22.75 -3.73
C PRO A 62 -2.65 22.71 -5.01
N PHE A 63 -2.59 21.61 -5.77
CA PHE A 63 -3.42 21.40 -6.97
C PHE A 63 -4.72 20.64 -6.66
N GLY A 64 -4.99 20.32 -5.39
CA GLY A 64 -6.15 19.54 -4.97
C GLY A 64 -6.03 18.03 -5.24
N ILE A 65 -4.80 17.53 -5.41
CA ILE A 65 -4.52 16.09 -5.63
C ILE A 65 -4.19 15.41 -4.31
N ASN A 66 -4.91 14.34 -3.98
CA ASN A 66 -4.59 13.50 -2.83
C ASN A 66 -3.64 12.36 -3.25
N VAL A 67 -2.65 12.08 -2.41
CA VAL A 67 -1.72 10.96 -2.61
C VAL A 67 -1.66 10.13 -1.34
N ASN A 68 -2.18 8.90 -1.40
CA ASN A 68 -2.20 7.99 -0.26
C ASN A 68 -1.56 6.64 -0.60
N ILE A 69 -1.26 5.88 0.43
CA ILE A 69 -0.59 4.59 0.33
C ILE A 69 -1.43 3.52 1.03
N ILE A 70 -1.63 2.38 0.39
CA ILE A 70 -2.16 1.17 1.01
C ILE A 70 -1.01 0.20 1.25
N SER A 71 -0.92 -0.34 2.46
CA SER A 71 0.00 -1.43 2.81
C SER A 71 -0.82 -2.65 3.22
N PRO A 72 -1.07 -3.58 2.28
CA PRO A 72 -1.99 -4.69 2.50
C PRO A 72 -1.29 -5.95 3.01
N ILE A 73 -2.05 -6.81 3.69
CA ILE A 73 -1.81 -8.26 3.77
C ILE A 73 -3.07 -8.96 3.25
N ALA A 74 -2.97 -9.55 2.07
CA ALA A 74 -4.11 -10.19 1.41
C ALA A 74 -3.71 -11.48 0.68
N LYS A 75 -4.69 -12.31 0.38
CA LYS A 75 -4.54 -13.50 -0.46
C LYS A 75 -4.22 -13.06 -1.89
N SER A 76 -2.96 -13.23 -2.29
CA SER A 76 -2.54 -13.19 -3.68
C SER A 76 -2.31 -14.62 -4.17
N GLU A 77 -2.26 -14.83 -5.48
CA GLU A 77 -1.93 -16.14 -6.05
C GLU A 77 -0.64 -16.70 -5.45
N GLY A 78 0.43 -15.91 -5.43
CA GLY A 78 1.70 -16.33 -4.84
C GLY A 78 1.63 -16.61 -3.33
N MET A 79 0.74 -15.96 -2.58
CA MET A 79 0.53 -16.24 -1.17
C MET A 79 -0.21 -17.56 -0.98
N VAL A 80 -1.17 -17.87 -1.84
CA VAL A 80 -1.91 -19.15 -1.81
C VAL A 80 -0.98 -20.31 -2.14
N GLU A 81 -0.16 -20.18 -3.18
CA GLU A 81 0.84 -21.20 -3.57
C GLU A 81 1.87 -21.43 -2.45
N TRP A 82 2.36 -20.33 -1.85
CA TRP A 82 3.30 -20.41 -0.75
C TRP A 82 2.69 -21.10 0.48
N ALA A 83 1.43 -20.78 0.82
CA ALA A 83 0.71 -21.41 1.94
C ALA A 83 0.56 -22.92 1.77
N GLN A 84 0.24 -23.38 0.54
CA GLN A 84 0.13 -24.81 0.23
C GLN A 84 1.47 -25.52 0.39
N SER A 85 2.57 -24.86 0.03
CA SER A 85 3.92 -25.42 0.10
C SER A 85 4.52 -25.33 1.52
N ASN A 86 3.99 -24.45 2.38
CA ASN A 86 4.54 -24.15 3.71
C ASN A 86 3.44 -24.01 4.77
N PRO A 87 2.69 -25.07 5.09
CA PRO A 87 1.51 -24.98 5.95
C PRO A 87 1.84 -24.49 7.38
N GLU A 88 2.87 -25.03 8.03
CA GLU A 88 3.23 -24.62 9.39
C GLU A 88 3.70 -23.15 9.48
N PRO A 89 4.61 -22.65 8.59
CA PRO A 89 4.93 -21.23 8.53
C PRO A 89 3.73 -20.34 8.24
N TYR A 90 2.80 -20.80 7.39
CA TYR A 90 1.58 -20.07 7.10
C TYR A 90 0.69 -19.94 8.33
N GLU A 91 0.44 -21.02 9.06
CA GLU A 91 -0.33 -21.00 10.31
C GLU A 91 0.30 -20.08 11.35
N ALA A 92 1.63 -20.15 11.51
CA ALA A 92 2.37 -19.26 12.40
C ALA A 92 2.24 -17.76 12.01
N MET A 93 2.19 -17.47 10.72
CA MET A 93 1.96 -16.12 10.22
C MET A 93 0.52 -15.67 10.54
N ILE A 94 -0.48 -16.50 10.24
CA ILE A 94 -1.89 -16.21 10.55
C ILE A 94 -2.11 -15.98 12.05
N ALA A 95 -1.45 -16.77 12.89
CA ALA A 95 -1.54 -16.63 14.34
C ALA A 95 -1.04 -15.28 14.87
N LYS A 96 -0.20 -14.56 14.10
CA LYS A 96 0.29 -13.22 14.46
C LYS A 96 -0.65 -12.10 14.02
N ILE A 97 -1.55 -12.37 13.07
CA ILE A 97 -2.54 -11.39 12.61
C ILE A 97 -3.67 -11.30 13.65
N PRO A 98 -3.97 -10.15 14.24
CA PRO A 98 -5.05 -10.01 15.21
C PRO A 98 -6.40 -10.53 14.73
N LEU A 99 -6.77 -10.27 13.46
CA LEU A 99 -8.01 -10.78 12.87
C LEU A 99 -7.95 -12.25 12.45
N ARG A 100 -6.81 -12.95 12.69
CA ARG A 100 -6.64 -14.39 12.47
C ARG A 100 -6.96 -14.87 11.06
N ARG A 101 -6.81 -14.00 10.06
CA ARG A 101 -6.98 -14.33 8.64
C ARG A 101 -6.17 -13.39 7.76
N LEU A 102 -5.90 -13.82 6.54
CA LEU A 102 -5.51 -12.90 5.47
C LEU A 102 -6.73 -12.07 5.03
N GLY A 103 -6.48 -10.87 4.52
CA GLY A 103 -7.49 -10.11 3.80
C GLY A 103 -7.87 -10.80 2.50
N GLU A 104 -9.13 -10.70 2.10
CA GLU A 104 -9.55 -10.99 0.74
C GLU A 104 -9.19 -9.79 -0.16
N VAL A 105 -9.15 -10.00 -1.46
CA VAL A 105 -8.86 -8.91 -2.43
C VAL A 105 -9.86 -7.77 -2.26
N GLU A 106 -11.12 -8.09 -1.97
CA GLU A 106 -12.20 -7.14 -1.72
C GLU A 106 -11.98 -6.28 -0.48
N ASP A 107 -11.33 -6.80 0.56
CA ASP A 107 -10.98 -6.00 1.75
C ASP A 107 -10.06 -4.83 1.36
N ILE A 108 -9.13 -5.07 0.45
CA ILE A 108 -8.21 -4.05 -0.05
C ILE A 108 -8.90 -3.11 -1.04
N ALA A 109 -9.71 -3.68 -1.96
CA ALA A 109 -10.42 -2.93 -2.99
C ALA A 109 -11.38 -1.89 -2.39
N ARG A 110 -12.10 -2.24 -1.32
CA ARG A 110 -13.00 -1.31 -0.62
C ARG A 110 -12.27 -0.10 -0.04
N VAL A 111 -11.07 -0.29 0.51
CA VAL A 111 -10.24 0.82 0.99
C VAL A 111 -9.75 1.67 -0.17
N ALA A 112 -9.35 1.06 -1.29
CA ALA A 112 -8.94 1.80 -2.48
C ALA A 112 -10.11 2.63 -3.05
N VAL A 113 -11.32 2.08 -3.12
CA VAL A 113 -12.54 2.80 -3.54
C VAL A 113 -12.83 3.97 -2.60
N PHE A 114 -12.77 3.75 -1.28
CA PHE A 114 -12.94 4.83 -0.30
C PHE A 114 -11.92 5.95 -0.53
N LEU A 115 -10.63 5.62 -0.64
CA LEU A 115 -9.57 6.61 -0.87
C LEU A 115 -9.70 7.33 -2.23
N ALA A 116 -10.34 6.71 -3.21
CA ALA A 116 -10.62 7.31 -4.52
C ALA A 116 -11.90 8.17 -4.53
N SER A 117 -12.75 8.06 -3.51
CA SER A 117 -14.03 8.75 -3.41
C SER A 117 -13.89 10.17 -2.82
N PRO A 118 -14.91 11.01 -2.94
CA PRO A 118 -14.97 12.31 -2.26
C PRO A 118 -14.92 12.21 -0.73
N ASP A 119 -15.33 11.08 -0.14
CA ASP A 119 -15.31 10.87 1.32
C ASP A 119 -13.89 10.92 1.91
N ALA A 120 -12.85 10.78 1.06
CA ALA A 120 -11.46 10.86 1.44
C ALA A 120 -10.76 12.17 0.99
N ASP A 121 -11.50 13.22 0.65
CA ASP A 121 -10.93 14.48 0.12
C ASP A 121 -9.98 15.18 1.09
N TYR A 122 -10.13 14.97 2.38
CA TYR A 122 -9.25 15.54 3.41
C TYR A 122 -8.19 14.56 3.92
N ILE A 123 -7.94 13.47 3.19
CA ILE A 123 -6.94 12.45 3.53
C ILE A 123 -5.85 12.47 2.46
N THR A 124 -4.62 12.86 2.82
CA THR A 124 -3.45 12.82 1.93
C THR A 124 -2.17 12.52 2.71
N GLY A 125 -1.19 11.93 2.07
CA GLY A 125 0.11 11.58 2.64
C GLY A 125 0.08 10.38 3.61
N GLN A 126 -1.06 9.69 3.75
CA GLN A 126 -1.23 8.63 4.74
C GLN A 126 -0.86 7.25 4.19
N THR A 127 -0.29 6.43 5.08
CA THR A 127 -0.14 4.99 4.84
C THR A 127 -1.25 4.27 5.60
N ILE A 128 -2.18 3.68 4.88
CA ILE A 128 -3.29 2.91 5.45
C ILE A 128 -2.89 1.44 5.49
N MET A 129 -2.78 0.89 6.69
CA MET A 129 -2.54 -0.52 6.90
C MET A 129 -3.84 -1.29 6.72
N VAL A 130 -3.87 -2.21 5.74
CA VAL A 130 -5.01 -3.11 5.48
C VAL A 130 -4.50 -4.53 5.64
N ASP A 131 -4.18 -4.88 6.89
CA ASP A 131 -3.34 -6.02 7.26
C ASP A 131 -3.91 -6.83 8.45
N GLY A 132 -5.18 -6.63 8.78
CA GLY A 132 -5.82 -7.31 9.91
C GLY A 132 -5.25 -6.90 11.28
N GLY A 133 -4.54 -5.76 11.36
CA GLY A 133 -3.95 -5.23 12.58
C GLY A 133 -2.53 -5.75 12.87
N SER A 134 -1.87 -6.36 11.88
CA SER A 134 -0.51 -6.91 12.05
C SER A 134 0.50 -5.84 12.42
N ILE A 135 0.41 -4.66 11.79
CA ILE A 135 1.30 -3.54 12.05
C ILE A 135 0.50 -2.35 12.56
N LYS A 136 0.96 -1.76 13.64
CA LYS A 136 0.40 -0.51 14.20
C LYS A 136 1.43 0.60 14.00
N LEU A 137 1.18 1.47 13.02
CA LEU A 137 1.99 2.67 12.84
C LEU A 137 1.77 3.61 14.03
N ARG A 138 2.86 4.10 14.62
CA ARG A 138 2.86 5.05 15.73
C ARG A 138 3.43 6.38 15.25
#